data_af1df137e0ce405bf3d694b8205ff0e0
#
_entry.id   af1df137e0ce405bf3d694b8205ff0e0
#
_cell.length_a   1.000
_cell.length_b   1.000
_cell.length_c   1.000
_cell.angle_alpha   90.00
_cell.angle_beta   90.00
_cell.angle_gamma   90.00
#
_symmetry.space_group_name_H-M   'P 1'
#
loop_
_entity.id
_entity.type
_entity.pdbx_description
1 polymer ?
#
loop_
_entity_poly.entity_id
_entity_poly.type
_entity_poly.pdbx_seq_one_letter_code
_entity_poly.pdbx_strand_id
1 'polypeptide(L)'
;MGKTLFEKIWDKHLVASIDESTNLIFVDLHLVHEVTSPQAFDSLRIAGRSVKHPELTLATIDHGVPTSDRLLGIKDPLSKIQIEALETNCKEFGVTLFGIDDPRQGIVHVIGPEQGITQPGMTIVCGDS
;
A
#
# COMPACT_ATOMS: atom_id res chain seq x y z
N MET A 1 34.73 1.19 -12.03
CA MET A 1 33.64 1.68 -12.89
C MET A 1 32.59 2.34 -12.02
N GLY A 2 31.96 3.45 -12.49
CA GLY A 2 30.87 4.08 -11.73
C GLY A 2 29.59 3.22 -11.78
N LYS A 3 28.81 3.22 -10.70
CA LYS A 3 27.50 2.54 -10.63
C LYS A 3 26.40 3.42 -11.23
N THR A 4 25.45 2.79 -11.91
CA THR A 4 24.20 3.43 -12.35
C THR A 4 23.34 3.80 -11.13
N LEU A 5 22.32 4.64 -11.34
CA LEU A 5 21.36 4.98 -10.29
C LEU A 5 20.62 3.73 -9.79
N PHE A 6 20.21 2.86 -10.70
CA PHE A 6 19.59 1.57 -10.36
C PHE A 6 20.48 0.73 -9.44
N GLU A 7 21.74 0.51 -9.82
CA GLU A 7 22.68 -0.26 -8.99
C GLU A 7 22.89 0.34 -7.61
N LYS A 8 22.93 1.67 -7.53
CA LYS A 8 23.08 2.36 -6.24
C LYS A 8 21.87 2.16 -5.32
N ILE A 9 20.66 2.23 -5.88
CA ILE A 9 19.41 1.99 -5.13
C ILE A 9 19.33 0.51 -4.75
N TRP A 10 19.58 -0.39 -5.69
CA TRP A 10 19.59 -1.83 -5.46
C TRP A 10 20.52 -2.23 -4.31
N ASP A 11 21.76 -1.80 -4.36
CA ASP A 11 22.75 -2.15 -3.33
C ASP A 11 22.37 -1.66 -1.93
N LYS A 12 21.66 -0.54 -1.84
CA LYS A 12 21.16 -0.01 -0.56
C LYS A 12 20.03 -0.84 0.04
N HIS A 13 19.26 -1.51 -0.81
CA HIS A 13 18.08 -2.26 -0.40
C HIS A 13 18.30 -3.77 -0.39
N LEU A 14 19.41 -4.25 -0.94
CA LEU A 14 19.75 -5.66 -0.94
C LEU A 14 20.02 -6.13 0.50
N VAL A 15 19.18 -7.03 0.99
CA VAL A 15 19.30 -7.66 2.30
C VAL A 15 20.13 -8.94 2.22
N ALA A 16 19.81 -9.80 1.24
CA ALA A 16 20.50 -11.05 0.99
C ALA A 16 20.30 -11.54 -0.43
N SER A 17 21.30 -12.21 -0.98
CA SER A 17 21.12 -13.05 -2.19
C SER A 17 20.84 -14.47 -1.75
N ILE A 18 19.71 -15.03 -2.18
CA ILE A 18 19.27 -16.38 -1.83
C ILE A 18 19.90 -17.39 -2.77
N ASP A 19 19.90 -17.09 -4.07
CA ASP A 19 20.53 -17.85 -5.13
C ASP A 19 20.96 -16.91 -6.29
N GLU A 20 21.40 -17.45 -7.43
CA GLU A 20 21.90 -16.68 -8.59
C GLU A 20 20.82 -15.75 -9.21
N SER A 21 19.53 -16.06 -9.02
CA SER A 21 18.39 -15.37 -9.64
C SER A 21 17.49 -14.67 -8.62
N THR A 22 17.63 -14.98 -7.33
CA THR A 22 16.69 -14.57 -6.30
C THR A 22 17.38 -13.73 -5.24
N ASN A 23 16.86 -12.52 -5.04
CA ASN A 23 17.36 -11.61 -4.03
C ASN A 23 16.26 -11.16 -3.09
N LEU A 24 16.59 -11.00 -1.82
CA LEU A 24 15.74 -10.37 -0.82
C LEU A 24 16.11 -8.90 -0.72
N ILE A 25 15.15 -8.03 -0.99
CA ILE A 25 15.33 -6.57 -0.88
C ILE A 25 14.44 -6.01 0.23
N PHE A 26 14.91 -4.96 0.89
CA PHE A 26 14.10 -4.18 1.82
C PHE A 26 13.12 -3.29 1.05
N VAL A 27 11.89 -3.19 1.55
CA VAL A 27 10.84 -2.33 0.99
C VAL A 27 10.63 -1.15 1.93
N ASP A 28 10.86 0.07 1.43
CA ASP A 28 10.72 1.30 2.22
C ASP A 28 9.26 1.70 2.43
N LEU A 29 8.39 1.38 1.47
CA LEU A 29 6.98 1.73 1.54
C LEU A 29 6.10 0.70 0.83
N HIS A 30 5.04 0.30 1.48
CA HIS A 30 3.97 -0.51 0.91
C HIS A 30 2.70 0.33 0.79
N LEU A 31 2.24 0.54 -0.43
CA LEU A 31 0.98 1.21 -0.71
C LEU A 31 -0.14 0.16 -0.88
N VAL A 32 -1.26 0.39 -0.21
CA VAL A 32 -2.37 -0.57 -0.12
C VAL A 32 -3.67 0.12 -0.51
N HIS A 33 -4.55 -0.59 -1.21
CA HIS A 33 -5.88 -0.13 -1.56
C HIS A 33 -6.93 -1.24 -1.38
N GLU A 34 -8.22 -0.91 -1.55
CA GLU A 34 -9.35 -1.77 -1.19
C GLU A 34 -9.50 -3.02 -2.06
N VAL A 35 -9.04 -3.01 -3.32
CA VAL A 35 -9.34 -4.09 -4.28
C VAL A 35 -8.52 -5.35 -4.02
N THR A 36 -7.20 -5.22 -3.82
CA THR A 36 -6.28 -6.36 -3.72
C THR A 36 -5.92 -6.74 -2.29
N SER A 37 -6.15 -5.86 -1.33
CA SER A 37 -5.70 -6.05 0.06
C SER A 37 -6.52 -7.05 0.90
N PRO A 38 -7.81 -7.30 0.67
CA PRO A 38 -8.58 -8.17 1.57
C PRO A 38 -7.96 -9.55 1.75
N GLN A 39 -7.53 -10.20 0.66
CA GLN A 39 -6.91 -11.53 0.72
C GLN A 39 -5.55 -11.53 1.43
N ALA A 40 -4.78 -10.44 1.30
CA ALA A 40 -3.50 -10.29 1.97
C ALA A 40 -3.69 -10.20 3.49
N PHE A 41 -4.62 -9.39 3.97
CA PHE A 41 -4.95 -9.29 5.38
C PHE A 41 -5.54 -10.60 5.95
N ASP A 42 -6.40 -11.27 5.18
CA ASP A 42 -6.93 -12.59 5.56
C ASP A 42 -5.81 -13.62 5.70
N SER A 43 -4.86 -13.63 4.80
CA SER A 43 -3.69 -14.52 4.87
C SER A 43 -2.84 -14.26 6.11
N LEU A 44 -2.65 -13.00 6.51
CA LEU A 44 -1.96 -12.64 7.76
C LEU A 44 -2.74 -13.16 8.97
N ARG A 45 -4.05 -12.95 8.98
CA ARG A 45 -4.94 -13.38 10.08
C ARG A 45 -4.94 -14.89 10.24
N ILE A 46 -5.07 -15.64 9.15
CA ILE A 46 -5.03 -17.13 9.15
C ILE A 46 -3.67 -17.63 9.65
N ALA A 47 -2.58 -16.96 9.27
CA ALA A 47 -1.23 -17.32 9.70
C ALA A 47 -0.90 -16.85 11.14
N GLY A 48 -1.80 -16.14 11.82
CA GLY A 48 -1.55 -15.56 13.14
C GLY A 48 -0.45 -14.51 13.14
N ARG A 49 -0.29 -13.78 12.02
CA ARG A 49 0.75 -12.74 11.83
C ARG A 49 0.15 -11.35 11.83
N SER A 50 0.93 -10.40 12.28
CA SER A 50 0.63 -8.96 12.15
C SER A 50 1.36 -8.36 10.95
N VAL A 51 0.97 -7.14 10.57
CA VAL A 51 1.81 -6.28 9.71
C VAL A 51 3.05 -5.91 10.50
N LYS A 52 4.22 -6.27 10.00
CA LYS A 52 5.48 -6.12 10.75
C LYS A 52 5.90 -4.65 10.89
N HIS A 53 5.65 -3.86 9.83
CA HIS A 53 6.02 -2.45 9.75
C HIS A 53 4.81 -1.62 9.32
N PRO A 54 3.80 -1.43 10.19
CA PRO A 54 2.63 -0.64 9.85
C PRO A 54 2.97 0.83 9.56
N GLU A 55 4.06 1.34 10.14
CA GLU A 55 4.59 2.68 9.88
C GLU A 55 5.17 2.86 8.47
N LEU A 56 5.51 1.77 7.78
CA LEU A 56 5.96 1.75 6.39
C LEU A 56 4.86 1.29 5.42
N THR A 57 3.62 1.24 5.90
CA THR A 57 2.45 0.82 5.12
C THR A 57 1.40 1.93 5.15
N LEU A 58 0.98 2.38 3.97
CA LEU A 58 -0.06 3.38 3.82
C LEU A 58 -1.18 2.85 2.96
N ALA A 59 -2.39 2.95 3.45
CA ALA A 59 -3.59 2.58 2.72
C ALA A 59 -4.38 3.81 2.27
N THR A 60 -5.01 3.69 1.11
CA THR A 60 -6.01 4.67 0.62
C THR A 60 -7.15 3.93 -0.06
N ILE A 61 -8.32 4.53 -0.05
CA ILE A 61 -9.44 4.09 -0.87
C ILE A 61 -9.24 4.70 -2.25
N ASP A 62 -9.19 3.88 -3.29
CA ASP A 62 -8.76 4.32 -4.62
C ASP A 62 -9.80 4.02 -5.71
N HIS A 63 -10.15 2.75 -5.92
CA HIS A 63 -10.93 2.28 -7.08
C HIS A 63 -12.44 2.44 -6.90
N GLY A 64 -12.96 2.10 -5.73
CA GLY A 64 -14.41 2.06 -5.45
C GLY A 64 -15.01 3.39 -5.02
N VAL A 65 -14.30 4.50 -5.14
CA VAL A 65 -14.72 5.81 -4.64
C VAL A 65 -15.63 6.52 -5.64
N PRO A 66 -16.83 7.00 -5.23
CA PRO A 66 -17.65 7.85 -6.07
C PRO A 66 -16.91 9.15 -6.42
N THR A 67 -16.92 9.53 -7.69
CA THR A 67 -16.34 10.80 -8.19
C THR A 67 -17.29 11.98 -8.04
N SER A 68 -18.58 11.71 -7.81
CA SER A 68 -19.62 12.71 -7.53
C SER A 68 -20.50 12.25 -6.38
N ASP A 69 -21.17 13.20 -5.74
CA ASP A 69 -22.19 12.93 -4.72
C ASP A 69 -21.71 12.04 -3.56
N ARG A 70 -20.48 12.22 -3.11
CA ARG A 70 -19.87 11.41 -2.02
C ARG A 70 -20.73 11.37 -0.75
N LEU A 71 -21.51 12.43 -0.48
CA LEU A 71 -22.42 12.50 0.66
C LEU A 71 -23.57 11.47 0.59
N LEU A 72 -23.85 10.93 -0.59
CA LEU A 72 -24.86 9.89 -0.78
C LEU A 72 -24.33 8.47 -0.50
N GLY A 73 -23.05 8.37 -0.11
CA GLY A 73 -22.41 7.10 0.18
C GLY A 73 -22.06 6.30 -1.07
N ILE A 74 -21.56 5.09 -0.85
CA ILE A 74 -21.11 4.16 -1.89
C ILE A 74 -22.33 3.34 -2.34
N LYS A 75 -22.76 3.53 -3.58
CA LYS A 75 -23.95 2.87 -4.14
C LYS A 75 -23.69 1.45 -4.62
N ASP A 76 -22.48 1.20 -5.14
CA ASP A 76 -22.09 -0.15 -5.58
C ASP A 76 -21.81 -1.06 -4.39
N PRO A 77 -22.55 -2.18 -4.23
CA PRO A 77 -22.42 -3.04 -3.06
C PRO A 77 -21.03 -3.68 -2.94
N LEU A 78 -20.39 -4.03 -4.06
CA LEU A 78 -19.05 -4.63 -4.05
C LEU A 78 -18.00 -3.63 -3.58
N SER A 79 -18.01 -2.44 -4.15
CA SER A 79 -17.12 -1.34 -3.72
C SER A 79 -17.29 -1.03 -2.24
N LYS A 80 -18.53 -1.02 -1.76
CA LYS A 80 -18.82 -0.79 -0.34
C LYS A 80 -18.19 -1.86 0.54
N ILE A 81 -18.35 -3.14 0.21
CA ILE A 81 -17.77 -4.26 0.96
C ILE A 81 -16.25 -4.17 0.98
N GLN A 82 -15.63 -3.86 -0.15
CA GLN A 82 -14.16 -3.74 -0.25
C GLN A 82 -13.63 -2.59 0.60
N ILE A 83 -14.30 -1.46 0.60
CA ILE A 83 -13.91 -0.28 1.39
C ILE A 83 -14.06 -0.57 2.89
N GLU A 84 -15.20 -1.12 3.31
CA GLU A 84 -15.45 -1.49 4.71
C GLU A 84 -14.43 -2.55 5.20
N ALA A 85 -14.04 -3.48 4.32
CA ALA A 85 -13.00 -4.45 4.61
C ALA A 85 -11.63 -3.76 4.81
N LEU A 86 -11.26 -2.82 3.93
CA LEU A 86 -10.01 -2.07 4.07
C LEU A 86 -9.99 -1.27 5.39
N GLU A 87 -11.05 -0.56 5.72
CA GLU A 87 -11.17 0.21 6.96
C GLU A 87 -11.01 -0.68 8.20
N THR A 88 -11.70 -1.82 8.21
CA THR A 88 -11.63 -2.79 9.29
C THR A 88 -10.22 -3.37 9.42
N ASN A 89 -9.62 -3.79 8.32
CA ASN A 89 -8.29 -4.36 8.29
C ASN A 89 -7.22 -3.35 8.74
N CYS A 90 -7.28 -2.11 8.23
CA CYS A 90 -6.33 -1.07 8.64
C CYS A 90 -6.40 -0.77 10.14
N LYS A 91 -7.61 -0.74 10.68
CA LYS A 91 -7.81 -0.56 12.13
C LYS A 91 -7.27 -1.74 12.93
N GLU A 92 -7.52 -2.97 12.50
CA GLU A 92 -7.04 -4.19 13.15
C GLU A 92 -5.51 -4.29 13.15
N PHE A 93 -4.89 -4.02 12.01
CA PHE A 93 -3.45 -4.20 11.82
C PHE A 93 -2.61 -2.93 12.09
N GLY A 94 -3.25 -1.83 12.50
CA GLY A 94 -2.56 -0.58 12.84
C GLY A 94 -1.99 0.18 11.64
N VAL A 95 -2.54 -0.04 10.44
CA VAL A 95 -2.11 0.62 9.20
C VAL A 95 -2.80 1.97 9.05
N THR A 96 -2.03 3.00 8.69
CA THR A 96 -2.58 4.32 8.39
C THR A 96 -3.44 4.26 7.14
N LEU A 97 -4.67 4.78 7.22
CA LEU A 97 -5.63 4.83 6.12
C LEU A 97 -6.04 6.27 5.81
N PHE A 98 -5.95 6.66 4.55
CA PHE A 98 -6.65 7.82 4.01
C PHE A 98 -8.02 7.36 3.50
N GLY A 99 -9.01 7.43 4.40
CA GLY A 99 -10.38 7.01 4.15
C GLY A 99 -11.17 8.00 3.30
N ILE A 100 -12.45 7.69 3.07
CA ILE A 100 -13.30 8.46 2.14
C ILE A 100 -13.46 9.94 2.55
N ASP A 101 -13.43 10.24 3.84
CA ASP A 101 -13.58 11.59 4.39
C ASP A 101 -12.22 12.28 4.66
N ASP A 102 -11.10 11.59 4.41
CA ASP A 102 -9.77 12.18 4.60
C ASP A 102 -9.45 13.08 3.39
N PRO A 103 -9.08 14.36 3.60
CA PRO A 103 -8.75 15.27 2.51
C PRO A 103 -7.53 14.84 1.69
N ARG A 104 -6.73 13.88 2.19
CA ARG A 104 -5.58 13.31 1.50
C ARG A 104 -5.92 12.07 0.68
N GLN A 105 -7.17 11.59 0.78
CA GLN A 105 -7.63 10.44 -0.01
C GLN A 105 -7.54 10.76 -1.51
N GLY A 106 -7.07 9.81 -2.30
CA GLY A 106 -6.95 9.94 -3.75
C GLY A 106 -6.39 8.68 -4.38
N ILE A 107 -6.04 8.80 -5.64
CA ILE A 107 -5.40 7.72 -6.41
C ILE A 107 -4.09 7.32 -5.73
N VAL A 108 -3.92 6.04 -5.46
CA VAL A 108 -2.80 5.52 -4.65
C VAL A 108 -1.42 5.96 -5.18
N HIS A 109 -1.23 5.95 -6.49
CA HIS A 109 0.04 6.37 -7.11
C HIS A 109 0.22 7.89 -7.22
N VAL A 110 -0.80 8.68 -6.91
CA VAL A 110 -0.76 10.14 -6.92
C VAL A 110 -0.54 10.70 -5.52
N ILE A 111 -1.23 10.15 -4.52
CA ILE A 111 -1.13 10.65 -3.15
C ILE A 111 0.28 10.51 -2.58
N GLY A 112 1.01 9.46 -2.94
CA GLY A 112 2.37 9.22 -2.47
C GLY A 112 3.30 10.40 -2.78
N PRO A 113 3.47 10.79 -4.05
CA PRO A 113 4.26 11.96 -4.42
C PRO A 113 3.69 13.27 -3.89
N GLU A 114 2.36 13.49 -3.99
CA GLU A 114 1.72 14.74 -3.56
C GLU A 114 1.89 15.02 -2.07
N GLN A 115 1.83 13.98 -1.25
CA GLN A 115 2.02 14.08 0.21
C GLN A 115 3.49 13.97 0.63
N GLY A 116 4.43 13.82 -0.31
CA GLY A 116 5.85 13.65 -0.02
C GLY A 116 6.18 12.32 0.67
N ILE A 117 5.30 11.33 0.59
CA ILE A 117 5.45 10.01 1.21
C ILE A 117 6.36 9.14 0.37
N THR A 118 6.19 9.17 -0.96
CA THR A 118 7.08 8.50 -1.90
C THR A 118 8.19 9.46 -2.32
N GLN A 119 9.45 9.03 -2.13
CA GLN A 119 10.61 9.88 -2.36
C GLN A 119 11.64 9.20 -3.26
N PRO A 120 12.50 9.97 -3.96
CA PRO A 120 13.58 9.41 -4.78
C PRO A 120 14.50 8.49 -3.95
N GLY A 121 14.82 7.34 -4.52
CA GLY A 121 15.70 6.35 -3.90
C GLY A 121 15.01 5.32 -3.02
N MET A 122 13.69 5.42 -2.83
CA MET A 122 12.89 4.42 -2.12
C MET A 122 12.53 3.24 -3.03
N THR A 123 12.42 2.05 -2.42
CA THR A 123 11.74 0.89 -3.00
C THR A 123 10.31 0.86 -2.51
N ILE A 124 9.37 0.86 -3.43
CA ILE A 124 7.94 0.98 -3.13
C ILE A 124 7.20 -0.16 -3.83
N VAL A 125 6.29 -0.80 -3.12
CA VAL A 125 5.43 -1.86 -3.66
C VAL A 125 3.96 -1.49 -3.50
N CYS A 126 3.16 -1.94 -4.46
CA CYS A 126 1.71 -1.81 -4.45
C CYS A 126 1.08 -3.02 -5.15
N GLY A 127 -0.09 -3.44 -4.73
CA GLY A 127 -0.76 -4.64 -5.29
C GLY A 127 -1.42 -4.43 -6.64
N ASP A 128 -1.56 -3.20 -7.08
CA ASP A 128 -2.16 -2.82 -8.37
C ASP A 128 -1.64 -1.46 -8.84
N SER A 129 -1.84 -1.27 -10.10
CA SER A 129 -1.58 0.02 -10.78
C SER A 129 -2.84 0.90 -10.82
#